data_7318f8f5e0a7fa9ef2c5f0e038d33afc
#
_entry.id   7318f8f5e0a7fa9ef2c5f0e038d33afc
#
_cell.length_a   1.000
_cell.length_b   1.000
_cell.length_c   1.000
_cell.angle_alpha   90.00
_cell.angle_beta   90.00
_cell.angle_gamma   90.00
#
_symmetry.space_group_name_H-M   'P 1'
#
loop_
_entity.id
_entity.type
_entity.pdbx_description
1 polymer ?
#
loop_
_entity_poly.entity_id
_entity_poly.type
_entity_poly.pdbx_seq_one_letter_code
_entity_poly.pdbx_strand_id
1 'polypeptide(L)'
;MLRNNALTGFPGQSPHPLSFTYESSDFSGVLLMTFKSRAALGLLTLLLVSAPTSWAQMKVRVNWSATAAGQSGFWVAYEDGIFKKNGLEVELLHIPSSSRAIQTMLAGEIAISYLDPRNTIEANFRGASVALLAGVTNRFTFSLMARPEIKRVSDLKGKKIGVTRIGSSTHTASLYVLNQAGLKPSDYQILALFEVPNILTALMAGQIDAGPISPPTTFRGRKAGLSELVNLAREGPEFASVAIGSPRSYIKFNEDIVRRVVRSYVEAVHRFKTNKEIGLKVLQKYTRVNDPEILEATYTEYLDYIESIPYVSKKGMEIILGELAEKEPKARQARPEDFLDARFLDELEREGLFKKLWGR
;
A
#
# COMPACT_ATOMS: atom_id res chain seq x y z
N MET A 1 34.23 6.06 52.26
CA MET A 1 33.48 5.56 53.45
C MET A 1 32.64 4.41 52.91
N LEU A 2 33.19 3.14 53.04
CA LEU A 2 33.04 2.19 54.12
C LEU A 2 31.54 2.01 54.50
N ARG A 3 30.91 0.86 54.31
CA ARG A 3 31.14 -0.42 54.98
C ARG A 3 30.41 -1.60 54.32
N ASN A 4 31.15 -2.68 54.20
CA ASN A 4 30.80 -4.12 54.25
C ASN A 4 29.85 -4.55 55.36
N ASN A 5 29.12 -5.66 55.13
CA ASN A 5 28.98 -6.86 56.01
C ASN A 5 28.21 -7.89 55.21
N ALA A 6 28.71 -9.03 54.78
CA ALA A 6 29.37 -10.18 55.40
C ALA A 6 28.43 -11.12 56.22
N LEU A 7 28.18 -12.30 55.63
CA LEU A 7 28.25 -13.67 56.14
C LEU A 7 27.35 -14.10 57.32
N THR A 8 26.62 -15.20 57.11
CA THR A 8 26.54 -16.45 57.93
C THR A 8 25.51 -17.35 57.19
N GLY A 9 25.64 -18.65 56.98
CA GLY A 9 26.40 -19.70 57.60
C GLY A 9 25.59 -20.99 57.48
N PHE A 10 26.16 -22.08 57.08
CA PHE A 10 25.69 -23.45 56.89
C PHE A 10 25.01 -24.07 58.15
N PRO A 11 24.28 -25.23 58.08
CA PRO A 11 24.93 -26.51 57.80
C PRO A 11 24.12 -27.55 56.96
N GLY A 12 24.88 -28.52 56.47
CA GLY A 12 24.59 -29.62 55.65
C GLY A 12 23.80 -30.79 56.26
N GLN A 13 23.28 -31.61 55.38
CA GLN A 13 22.90 -32.99 55.61
C GLN A 13 23.33 -33.89 54.45
N SER A 14 23.98 -34.96 54.77
CA SER A 14 24.49 -36.01 53.91
C SER A 14 23.40 -36.94 53.34
N PRO A 15 23.67 -37.67 52.27
CA PRO A 15 22.66 -38.52 51.61
C PRO A 15 22.72 -39.95 52.23
N HIS A 16 21.53 -40.47 52.47
CA HIS A 16 21.35 -41.92 52.77
C HIS A 16 21.06 -42.67 51.45
N PRO A 17 21.65 -43.89 51.28
CA PRO A 17 21.35 -44.71 50.11
C PRO A 17 20.09 -45.53 50.34
N LEU A 18 19.13 -45.44 49.43
CA LEU A 18 17.97 -46.34 49.36
C LEU A 18 18.36 -47.57 48.54
N SER A 19 18.38 -48.70 49.16
CA SER A 19 18.50 -50.03 48.58
C SER A 19 17.18 -50.43 47.93
N PHE A 20 17.18 -50.67 46.63
CA PHE A 20 16.09 -51.33 45.93
C PHE A 20 16.29 -52.84 45.93
N THR A 21 15.39 -53.52 46.58
CA THR A 21 15.23 -54.98 46.44
C THR A 21 14.44 -55.27 45.19
N TYR A 22 15.04 -56.09 44.36
CA TYR A 22 14.41 -56.57 43.09
C TYR A 22 13.58 -57.81 43.46
N GLU A 23 12.26 -57.66 43.33
CA GLU A 23 11.31 -58.76 43.42
C GLU A 23 10.92 -59.19 41.99
N SER A 24 11.32 -60.43 41.66
CA SER A 24 10.98 -61.08 40.38
C SER A 24 9.54 -61.59 40.45
N SER A 25 8.64 -61.05 39.70
CA SER A 25 7.30 -61.59 39.43
C SER A 25 7.08 -61.90 37.96
N ASP A 26 6.91 -63.14 37.73
CA ASP A 26 6.38 -63.91 36.60
C ASP A 26 5.98 -63.21 35.32
N PHE A 27 6.73 -63.57 34.27
CA PHE A 27 6.36 -63.43 32.87
C PHE A 27 5.48 -64.61 32.44
N SER A 28 4.15 -64.46 32.54
CA SER A 28 3.21 -65.36 31.82
C SER A 28 1.90 -64.64 31.58
N GLY A 29 1.85 -63.85 30.52
CA GLY A 29 0.66 -63.13 30.13
C GLY A 29 0.77 -62.47 28.73
N VAL A 30 1.50 -63.13 27.84
CA VAL A 30 1.48 -62.75 26.41
C VAL A 30 0.62 -63.73 25.68
N LEU A 31 -0.40 -63.22 25.06
CA LEU A 31 -1.11 -63.72 23.91
C LEU A 31 -2.61 -63.85 24.16
N LEU A 32 -3.32 -62.83 23.72
CA LEU A 32 -4.58 -62.92 22.93
C LEU A 32 -5.18 -61.52 22.78
N MET A 33 -4.48 -60.61 22.10
CA MET A 33 -5.17 -59.46 21.51
C MET A 33 -5.85 -59.94 20.23
N THR A 34 -7.11 -60.13 20.30
CA THR A 34 -8.00 -60.57 19.22
C THR A 34 -7.99 -59.57 18.06
N PHE A 35 -8.21 -60.07 16.85
CA PHE A 35 -8.23 -59.41 15.55
C PHE A 35 -9.07 -58.09 15.48
N LYS A 36 -9.96 -57.83 16.42
CA LYS A 36 -10.80 -56.65 16.53
C LYS A 36 -10.06 -55.37 16.96
N SER A 37 -8.97 -55.48 17.70
CA SER A 37 -8.18 -54.32 18.14
C SER A 37 -7.23 -53.79 17.06
N ARG A 38 -6.85 -54.59 16.09
CA ARG A 38 -6.01 -54.17 14.96
C ARG A 38 -6.78 -53.33 13.93
N ALA A 39 -8.08 -53.59 13.74
CA ALA A 39 -8.95 -52.80 12.90
C ALA A 39 -9.26 -51.40 13.47
N ALA A 40 -9.42 -51.31 14.81
CA ALA A 40 -9.64 -50.03 15.48
C ALA A 40 -8.39 -49.12 15.48
N LEU A 41 -7.18 -49.69 15.58
CA LEU A 41 -5.93 -48.93 15.53
C LEU A 41 -5.64 -48.42 14.09
N GLY A 42 -5.98 -49.24 13.07
CA GLY A 42 -5.89 -48.82 11.66
C GLY A 42 -6.86 -47.70 11.25
N LEU A 43 -8.08 -47.68 11.84
CA LEU A 43 -9.06 -46.65 11.59
C LEU A 43 -8.71 -45.33 12.27
N LEU A 44 -8.08 -45.38 13.45
CA LEU A 44 -7.60 -44.20 14.19
C LEU A 44 -6.40 -43.51 13.51
N THR A 45 -5.53 -44.30 12.88
CA THR A 45 -4.40 -43.76 12.09
C THR A 45 -4.85 -43.17 10.75
N LEU A 46 -5.94 -43.67 10.14
CA LEU A 46 -6.47 -43.11 8.90
C LEU A 46 -7.20 -41.78 9.10
N LEU A 47 -7.79 -41.55 10.30
CA LEU A 47 -8.45 -40.29 10.67
C LEU A 47 -7.47 -39.15 11.01
N LEU A 48 -6.23 -39.49 11.38
CA LEU A 48 -5.17 -38.49 11.67
C LEU A 48 -4.48 -37.94 10.40
N VAL A 49 -4.62 -38.61 9.25
CA VAL A 49 -4.00 -38.18 7.99
C VAL A 49 -4.89 -37.22 7.18
N SER A 50 -6.18 -37.10 7.53
CA SER A 50 -7.13 -36.20 6.85
C SER A 50 -7.40 -34.89 7.58
N ALA A 51 -6.55 -34.47 8.51
CA ALA A 51 -6.60 -33.11 9.01
C ALA A 51 -6.30 -32.17 7.82
N PRO A 52 -7.24 -31.27 7.43
CA PRO A 52 -6.91 -30.31 6.40
C PRO A 52 -5.70 -29.53 6.91
N THR A 53 -4.60 -29.54 6.14
CA THR A 53 -3.47 -28.65 6.38
C THR A 53 -4.02 -27.24 6.29
N SER A 54 -4.46 -26.69 7.41
CA SER A 54 -4.77 -25.28 7.53
C SER A 54 -3.45 -24.57 7.29
N TRP A 55 -3.25 -24.12 6.06
CA TRP A 55 -2.11 -23.27 5.73
C TRP A 55 -2.26 -22.03 6.61
N ALA A 56 -1.38 -21.88 7.58
CA ALA A 56 -1.37 -20.70 8.43
C ALA A 56 -1.27 -19.48 7.51
N GLN A 57 -2.30 -18.61 7.56
CA GLN A 57 -2.31 -17.40 6.75
C GLN A 57 -1.15 -16.51 7.17
N MET A 58 -0.40 -15.99 6.19
CA MET A 58 0.70 -15.09 6.45
C MET A 58 0.18 -13.70 6.80
N LYS A 59 0.56 -13.21 7.98
CA LYS A 59 0.14 -11.89 8.45
C LYS A 59 0.96 -10.78 7.79
N VAL A 60 0.28 -9.76 7.30
CA VAL A 60 0.93 -8.60 6.69
C VAL A 60 0.12 -7.32 6.94
N ARG A 61 0.82 -6.24 7.28
CA ARG A 61 0.23 -4.90 7.35
C ARG A 61 0.40 -4.19 6.03
N VAL A 62 -0.72 -3.83 5.43
CA VAL A 62 -0.80 -3.14 4.15
C VAL A 62 -1.48 -1.79 4.36
N ASN A 63 -0.96 -0.75 3.74
CA ASN A 63 -1.49 0.60 3.89
C ASN A 63 -2.10 1.16 2.60
N TRP A 64 -3.24 1.82 2.74
CA TRP A 64 -3.76 2.75 1.75
C TRP A 64 -3.54 4.19 2.23
N SER A 65 -3.10 5.08 1.31
CA SER A 65 -2.50 6.37 1.68
C SER A 65 -3.32 7.59 1.26
N ALA A 66 -4.48 7.41 0.66
CA ALA A 66 -5.33 8.51 0.22
C ALA A 66 -6.81 8.11 0.14
N THR A 67 -7.71 9.00 0.52
CA THR A 67 -9.16 8.85 0.32
C THR A 67 -9.51 9.20 -1.13
N ALA A 68 -9.03 8.38 -2.07
CA ALA A 68 -9.19 8.54 -3.51
C ALA A 68 -9.39 7.18 -4.20
N ALA A 69 -10.13 7.13 -5.28
CA ALA A 69 -10.51 5.89 -5.95
C ALA A 69 -9.32 5.09 -6.53
N GLY A 70 -8.14 5.70 -6.73
CA GLY A 70 -6.90 4.99 -7.06
C GLY A 70 -6.47 3.95 -6.04
N GLN A 71 -7.02 3.99 -4.82
CA GLN A 71 -6.72 3.01 -3.77
C GLN A 71 -7.61 1.75 -3.84
N SER A 72 -8.54 1.68 -4.79
CA SER A 72 -9.56 0.63 -4.89
C SER A 72 -9.00 -0.79 -4.99
N GLY A 73 -7.81 -0.98 -5.56
CA GLY A 73 -7.20 -2.31 -5.67
C GLY A 73 -7.06 -3.00 -4.31
N PHE A 74 -6.49 -2.34 -3.29
CA PHE A 74 -6.38 -2.93 -1.96
C PHE A 74 -7.74 -3.02 -1.24
N TRP A 75 -8.65 -2.08 -1.46
CA TRP A 75 -9.99 -2.14 -0.88
C TRP A 75 -10.77 -3.35 -1.41
N VAL A 76 -10.74 -3.58 -2.73
CA VAL A 76 -11.37 -4.76 -3.34
C VAL A 76 -10.68 -6.04 -2.88
N ALA A 77 -9.34 -6.09 -2.85
CA ALA A 77 -8.61 -7.26 -2.38
C ALA A 77 -9.00 -7.65 -0.94
N TYR A 78 -9.26 -6.66 -0.10
CA TYR A 78 -9.67 -6.87 1.28
C TYR A 78 -11.16 -7.25 1.40
N GLU A 79 -12.07 -6.49 0.79
CA GLU A 79 -13.53 -6.65 0.92
C GLU A 79 -14.07 -7.90 0.20
N ASP A 80 -13.51 -8.24 -0.95
CA ASP A 80 -13.91 -9.41 -1.75
C ASP A 80 -13.11 -10.70 -1.38
N GLY A 81 -12.30 -10.63 -0.30
CA GLY A 81 -11.57 -11.77 0.25
C GLY A 81 -10.41 -12.27 -0.61
N ILE A 82 -9.93 -11.48 -1.60
CA ILE A 82 -8.86 -11.89 -2.52
C ILE A 82 -7.54 -12.12 -1.77
N PHE A 83 -7.23 -11.30 -0.76
CA PHE A 83 -6.07 -11.53 0.10
C PHE A 83 -6.14 -12.89 0.80
N LYS A 84 -7.29 -13.23 1.39
CA LYS A 84 -7.51 -14.53 2.06
C LYS A 84 -7.41 -15.70 1.08
N LYS A 85 -8.00 -15.55 -0.12
CA LYS A 85 -7.89 -16.53 -1.21
C LYS A 85 -6.43 -16.82 -1.57
N ASN A 86 -5.57 -15.80 -1.52
CA ASN A 86 -4.14 -15.90 -1.78
C ASN A 86 -3.30 -16.23 -0.52
N GLY A 87 -3.94 -16.69 0.58
CA GLY A 87 -3.26 -17.15 1.78
C GLY A 87 -2.72 -16.03 2.69
N LEU A 88 -3.25 -14.82 2.58
CA LEU A 88 -2.83 -13.67 3.38
C LEU A 88 -3.89 -13.29 4.42
N GLU A 89 -3.44 -13.03 5.64
CA GLU A 89 -4.19 -12.33 6.69
C GLU A 89 -3.71 -10.88 6.72
N VAL A 90 -4.49 -9.99 6.09
CA VAL A 90 -4.11 -8.58 5.92
C VAL A 90 -4.74 -7.71 7.01
N GLU A 91 -3.89 -6.94 7.70
CA GLU A 91 -4.32 -5.78 8.46
C GLU A 91 -4.22 -4.55 7.53
N LEU A 92 -5.38 -4.07 7.07
CA LEU A 92 -5.46 -2.95 6.12
C LEU A 92 -5.57 -1.62 6.88
N LEU A 93 -4.51 -0.81 6.84
CA LEU A 93 -4.37 0.43 7.60
C LEU A 93 -4.58 1.66 6.70
N HIS A 94 -5.03 2.76 7.31
CA HIS A 94 -5.05 4.08 6.68
C HIS A 94 -4.02 5.01 7.31
N ILE A 95 -2.93 5.24 6.58
CA ILE A 95 -1.90 6.22 6.96
C ILE A 95 -1.81 7.22 5.81
N PRO A 96 -2.42 8.40 5.93
CA PRO A 96 -2.53 9.35 4.83
C PRO A 96 -1.17 9.94 4.45
N SER A 97 -0.98 10.16 3.14
CA SER A 97 0.21 10.71 2.50
C SER A 97 1.38 9.71 2.36
N SER A 98 1.96 9.67 1.16
CA SER A 98 3.11 8.81 0.82
C SER A 98 4.33 9.08 1.69
N SER A 99 4.63 10.35 2.01
CA SER A 99 5.78 10.68 2.83
C SER A 99 5.68 10.12 4.25
N ARG A 100 4.47 10.12 4.85
CA ARG A 100 4.25 9.48 6.14
C ARG A 100 4.28 7.96 6.05
N ALA A 101 3.68 7.38 5.00
CA ALA A 101 3.72 5.95 4.77
C ALA A 101 5.16 5.43 4.67
N ILE A 102 6.06 6.13 3.95
CA ILE A 102 7.47 5.77 3.87
C ILE A 102 8.12 5.78 5.26
N GLN A 103 7.88 6.81 6.09
CA GLN A 103 8.41 6.88 7.46
C GLN A 103 7.95 5.68 8.30
N THR A 104 6.66 5.35 8.24
CA THR A 104 6.06 4.22 8.96
C THR A 104 6.61 2.86 8.45
N MET A 105 6.87 2.75 7.14
CA MET A 105 7.54 1.58 6.55
C MET A 105 8.98 1.42 7.05
N LEU A 106 9.74 2.50 7.12
CA LEU A 106 11.12 2.49 7.61
C LEU A 106 11.19 2.18 9.11
N ALA A 107 10.15 2.53 9.86
CA ALA A 107 9.98 2.13 11.27
C ALA A 107 9.55 0.65 11.44
N GLY A 108 9.25 -0.08 10.34
CA GLY A 108 8.84 -1.48 10.37
C GLY A 108 7.37 -1.71 10.78
N GLU A 109 6.55 -0.66 10.85
CA GLU A 109 5.16 -0.76 11.29
C GLU A 109 4.22 -1.24 10.18
N ILE A 110 4.54 -0.94 8.92
CA ILE A 110 3.83 -1.44 7.72
C ILE A 110 4.82 -2.04 6.72
N ALA A 111 4.37 -3.03 5.98
CA ALA A 111 5.21 -3.74 5.01
C ALA A 111 5.07 -3.20 3.59
N ILE A 112 3.85 -2.93 3.17
CA ILE A 112 3.51 -2.58 1.79
C ILE A 112 2.53 -1.41 1.79
N SER A 113 2.72 -0.45 0.88
CA SER A 113 1.87 0.75 0.80
C SER A 113 1.75 1.26 -0.62
N TYR A 114 0.66 1.99 -0.86
CA TYR A 114 0.60 2.93 -1.97
C TYR A 114 1.54 4.11 -1.69
N LEU A 115 2.38 4.43 -2.66
CA LEU A 115 3.41 5.45 -2.58
C LEU A 115 3.38 6.35 -3.82
N ASP A 116 3.85 7.57 -3.66
CA ASP A 116 4.24 8.44 -4.76
C ASP A 116 5.68 8.08 -5.18
N PRO A 117 5.95 7.77 -6.46
CA PRO A 117 7.28 7.43 -6.95
C PRO A 117 8.32 8.54 -6.73
N ARG A 118 7.95 9.82 -6.90
CA ARG A 118 8.86 10.95 -6.63
C ARG A 118 9.33 10.94 -5.17
N ASN A 119 8.40 10.80 -4.23
CA ASN A 119 8.72 10.70 -2.82
C ASN A 119 9.63 9.51 -2.50
N THR A 120 9.39 8.38 -3.15
CA THR A 120 10.20 7.18 -2.99
C THR A 120 11.62 7.42 -3.49
N ILE A 121 11.79 8.05 -4.64
CA ILE A 121 13.10 8.43 -5.19
C ILE A 121 13.82 9.37 -4.22
N GLU A 122 13.18 10.45 -3.81
CA GLU A 122 13.76 11.42 -2.87
C GLU A 122 14.14 10.79 -1.53
N ALA A 123 13.31 9.87 -1.00
CA ALA A 123 13.62 9.13 0.23
C ALA A 123 14.85 8.22 0.04
N ASN A 124 14.93 7.52 -1.10
CA ASN A 124 16.09 6.68 -1.43
C ASN A 124 17.38 7.49 -1.56
N PHE A 125 17.35 8.69 -2.13
CA PHE A 125 18.51 9.57 -2.14
C PHE A 125 18.97 10.02 -0.76
N ARG A 126 18.04 10.04 0.22
CA ARG A 126 18.32 10.30 1.63
C ARG A 126 18.67 9.05 2.44
N GLY A 127 18.86 7.90 1.78
CA GLY A 127 19.29 6.66 2.41
C GLY A 127 18.18 5.66 2.73
N ALA A 128 16.93 5.92 2.37
CA ALA A 128 15.89 4.89 2.37
C ALA A 128 16.22 3.79 1.34
N SER A 129 15.67 2.61 1.55
CA SER A 129 15.83 1.48 0.63
C SER A 129 14.45 0.88 0.33
N VAL A 130 13.67 1.61 -0.47
CA VAL A 130 12.29 1.25 -0.85
C VAL A 130 12.26 0.97 -2.36
N ALA A 131 11.63 -0.14 -2.75
CA ALA A 131 11.38 -0.47 -4.15
C ALA A 131 9.90 -0.33 -4.49
N LEU A 132 9.62 0.10 -5.72
CA LEU A 132 8.29 0.13 -6.32
C LEU A 132 8.05 -1.21 -7.03
N LEU A 133 6.94 -1.87 -6.69
CA LEU A 133 6.59 -3.23 -7.10
C LEU A 133 5.59 -3.27 -8.25
N ALA A 134 4.64 -2.31 -8.24
CA ALA A 134 3.59 -2.23 -9.24
C ALA A 134 3.11 -0.78 -9.41
N GLY A 135 2.83 -0.37 -10.64
CA GLY A 135 2.22 0.90 -10.96
C GLY A 135 0.69 0.86 -10.78
N VAL A 136 0.15 1.84 -10.15
CA VAL A 136 -1.30 1.98 -9.97
C VAL A 136 -1.89 2.89 -11.03
N THR A 137 -1.29 4.07 -11.16
CA THR A 137 -1.64 5.06 -12.18
C THR A 137 -0.37 5.65 -12.78
N ASN A 138 -0.28 5.60 -14.11
CA ASN A 138 0.84 6.17 -14.88
C ASN A 138 0.47 7.54 -15.48
N ARG A 139 -0.39 8.26 -14.77
CA ARG A 139 -0.79 9.66 -15.05
C ARG A 139 -1.19 10.34 -13.76
N PHE A 140 -1.19 11.65 -13.72
CA PHE A 140 -1.84 12.36 -12.65
C PHE A 140 -3.34 12.09 -12.68
N THR A 141 -3.96 11.93 -11.51
CA THR A 141 -5.42 11.76 -11.38
C THR A 141 -6.07 12.97 -10.71
N PHE A 142 -5.40 14.11 -10.78
CA PHE A 142 -5.82 15.34 -10.11
C PHE A 142 -6.34 16.37 -11.11
N SER A 143 -7.31 17.17 -10.67
CA SER A 143 -7.63 18.46 -11.24
C SER A 143 -7.14 19.56 -10.30
N LEU A 144 -6.45 20.56 -10.81
CA LEU A 144 -6.17 21.78 -10.05
C LEU A 144 -7.45 22.61 -10.00
N MET A 145 -8.11 22.55 -8.85
CA MET A 145 -9.33 23.32 -8.60
C MET A 145 -8.99 24.61 -7.87
N ALA A 146 -9.74 25.66 -8.17
CA ALA A 146 -9.56 26.98 -7.57
C ALA A 146 -10.91 27.62 -7.23
N ARG A 147 -10.87 28.67 -6.44
CA ARG A 147 -12.04 29.49 -6.13
C ARG A 147 -12.65 30.05 -7.43
N PRO A 148 -13.97 30.32 -7.46
CA PRO A 148 -14.68 30.67 -8.69
C PRO A 148 -14.15 31.89 -9.45
N GLU A 149 -13.56 32.85 -8.73
CA GLU A 149 -13.01 34.08 -9.31
C GLU A 149 -11.64 33.87 -10.00
N ILE A 150 -10.94 32.78 -9.73
CA ILE A 150 -9.67 32.45 -10.36
C ILE A 150 -9.94 31.63 -11.62
N LYS A 151 -9.46 32.10 -12.76
CA LYS A 151 -9.79 31.51 -14.07
C LYS A 151 -8.57 30.92 -14.78
N ARG A 152 -7.36 31.30 -14.42
CA ARG A 152 -6.13 30.84 -15.06
C ARG A 152 -5.07 30.52 -14.00
N VAL A 153 -4.16 29.63 -14.33
CA VAL A 153 -3.06 29.26 -13.43
C VAL A 153 -2.15 30.46 -13.11
N SER A 154 -1.98 31.38 -14.07
CA SER A 154 -1.22 32.63 -13.85
C SER A 154 -1.81 33.53 -12.74
N ASP A 155 -3.11 33.44 -12.49
CA ASP A 155 -3.80 34.22 -11.46
C ASP A 155 -3.47 33.72 -10.03
N LEU A 156 -2.72 32.60 -9.94
CA LEU A 156 -2.26 32.03 -8.67
C LEU A 156 -1.02 32.73 -8.08
N LYS A 157 -0.48 33.74 -8.75
CA LYS A 157 0.61 34.57 -8.19
C LYS A 157 0.12 35.28 -6.93
N GLY A 158 0.90 35.15 -5.82
CA GLY A 158 0.56 35.66 -4.51
C GLY A 158 -0.50 34.85 -3.74
N LYS A 159 -0.92 33.69 -4.26
CA LYS A 159 -2.03 32.89 -3.73
C LYS A 159 -1.56 31.71 -2.86
N LYS A 160 -2.52 31.17 -2.11
CA LYS A 160 -2.34 30.01 -1.23
C LYS A 160 -2.79 28.73 -1.93
N ILE A 161 -1.89 27.77 -2.05
CA ILE A 161 -2.13 26.48 -2.69
C ILE A 161 -2.18 25.38 -1.62
N GLY A 162 -3.31 24.70 -1.52
CA GLY A 162 -3.47 23.60 -0.58
C GLY A 162 -2.96 22.29 -1.16
N VAL A 163 -2.18 21.54 -0.36
CA VAL A 163 -1.72 20.18 -0.69
C VAL A 163 -1.94 19.25 0.52
N THR A 164 -1.88 17.94 0.33
CA THR A 164 -2.01 17.03 1.49
C THR A 164 -0.80 17.15 2.42
N ARG A 165 0.41 17.09 1.86
CA ARG A 165 1.68 17.31 2.57
C ARG A 165 2.75 17.78 1.58
N ILE A 166 3.77 18.45 2.09
CA ILE A 166 4.98 18.72 1.31
C ILE A 166 5.59 17.38 0.90
N GLY A 167 5.93 17.26 -0.37
CA GLY A 167 6.47 16.05 -0.97
C GLY A 167 5.42 14.94 -1.22
N SER A 168 4.12 15.20 -1.20
CA SER A 168 3.08 14.23 -1.60
C SER A 168 2.73 14.36 -3.08
N SER A 169 1.93 13.40 -3.61
CA SER A 169 1.44 13.44 -5.01
C SER A 169 0.70 14.72 -5.33
N THR A 170 -0.08 15.29 -4.38
CA THR A 170 -0.75 16.58 -4.57
C THR A 170 0.25 17.73 -4.64
N HIS A 171 1.33 17.69 -3.86
CA HIS A 171 2.40 18.68 -3.95
C HIS A 171 3.12 18.59 -5.31
N THR A 172 3.47 17.38 -5.75
CA THR A 172 4.08 17.15 -7.06
C THR A 172 3.20 17.65 -8.20
N ALA A 173 1.89 17.34 -8.16
CA ALA A 173 0.93 17.84 -9.16
C ALA A 173 0.83 19.36 -9.17
N SER A 174 0.83 20.01 -7.99
CA SER A 174 0.84 21.48 -7.90
C SER A 174 2.08 22.08 -8.51
N LEU A 175 3.27 21.57 -8.13
CA LEU A 175 4.54 22.07 -8.68
C LEU A 175 4.60 21.94 -10.20
N TYR A 176 4.15 20.80 -10.73
CA TYR A 176 4.10 20.59 -12.17
C TYR A 176 3.29 21.69 -12.87
N VAL A 177 2.04 21.93 -12.44
CA VAL A 177 1.18 22.94 -13.07
C VAL A 177 1.72 24.37 -12.92
N LEU A 178 2.18 24.70 -11.71
CA LEU A 178 2.71 26.04 -11.42
C LEU A 178 3.99 26.34 -12.20
N ASN A 179 4.89 25.36 -12.32
CA ASN A 179 6.12 25.48 -13.12
C ASN A 179 5.80 25.65 -14.61
N GLN A 180 4.84 24.89 -15.16
CA GLN A 180 4.40 25.04 -16.55
C GLN A 180 3.81 26.44 -16.83
N ALA A 181 3.21 27.06 -15.84
CA ALA A 181 2.73 28.43 -15.92
C ALA A 181 3.81 29.50 -15.64
N GLY A 182 5.09 29.11 -15.46
CA GLY A 182 6.20 30.00 -15.18
C GLY A 182 6.23 30.59 -13.77
N LEU A 183 5.41 30.09 -12.84
CA LEU A 183 5.38 30.53 -11.45
C LEU A 183 6.52 29.87 -10.66
N LYS A 184 7.27 30.69 -9.94
CA LYS A 184 8.38 30.26 -9.08
C LYS A 184 7.90 29.99 -7.66
N PRO A 185 8.61 29.20 -6.83
CA PRO A 185 8.25 28.95 -5.44
C PRO A 185 8.04 30.21 -4.58
N SER A 186 8.65 31.33 -4.95
CA SER A 186 8.45 32.64 -4.30
C SER A 186 7.13 33.32 -4.68
N ASP A 187 6.45 32.85 -5.74
CA ASP A 187 5.23 33.47 -6.24
C ASP A 187 3.94 32.95 -5.60
N TYR A 188 4.02 31.94 -4.72
CA TYR A 188 2.85 31.34 -4.07
C TYR A 188 3.21 30.77 -2.68
N GLN A 189 2.19 30.47 -1.87
CA GLN A 189 2.35 29.80 -0.59
C GLN A 189 1.74 28.41 -0.63
N ILE A 190 2.49 27.37 -0.22
CA ILE A 190 1.98 26.01 -0.05
C ILE A 190 1.51 25.77 1.38
N LEU A 191 0.28 25.26 1.55
CA LEU A 191 -0.32 24.90 2.84
C LEU A 191 -0.62 23.39 2.89
N ALA A 192 -0.18 22.71 3.95
CA ALA A 192 -0.43 21.28 4.16
C ALA A 192 -1.76 21.07 4.89
N LEU A 193 -2.67 20.29 4.31
CA LEU A 193 -4.05 20.07 4.75
C LEU A 193 -4.38 18.60 5.02
N PHE A 194 -3.36 17.72 5.04
CA PHE A 194 -3.40 16.31 5.39
C PHE A 194 -4.07 15.39 4.39
N GLU A 195 -5.29 15.67 3.93
CA GLU A 195 -6.07 14.81 3.02
C GLU A 195 -6.77 15.62 1.93
N VAL A 196 -7.08 14.97 0.79
CA VAL A 196 -7.75 15.60 -0.36
C VAL A 196 -9.12 16.20 0.00
N PRO A 197 -9.99 15.56 0.79
CA PRO A 197 -11.25 16.19 1.20
C PRO A 197 -11.06 17.49 1.98
N ASN A 198 -9.99 17.63 2.75
CA ASN A 198 -9.69 18.85 3.51
C ASN A 198 -9.29 20.00 2.57
N ILE A 199 -8.64 19.69 1.44
CA ILE A 199 -8.33 20.70 0.40
C ILE A 199 -9.64 21.28 -0.14
N LEU A 200 -10.63 20.44 -0.45
CA LEU A 200 -11.94 20.93 -0.88
C LEU A 200 -12.61 21.80 0.19
N THR A 201 -12.61 21.35 1.44
CA THR A 201 -13.20 22.11 2.55
C THR A 201 -12.54 23.48 2.71
N ALA A 202 -11.21 23.54 2.63
CA ALA A 202 -10.45 24.78 2.72
C ALA A 202 -10.70 25.72 1.53
N LEU A 203 -10.86 25.16 0.30
CA LEU A 203 -11.27 25.94 -0.88
C LEU A 203 -12.66 26.56 -0.70
N MET A 204 -13.63 25.78 -0.26
CA MET A 204 -15.00 26.24 -0.01
C MET A 204 -15.07 27.29 1.11
N ALA A 205 -14.20 27.18 2.11
CA ALA A 205 -14.10 28.14 3.21
C ALA A 205 -13.24 29.38 2.87
N GLY A 206 -12.64 29.45 1.68
CA GLY A 206 -11.77 30.56 1.27
C GLY A 206 -10.43 30.65 2.04
N GLN A 207 -10.02 29.56 2.71
CA GLN A 207 -8.76 29.48 3.44
C GLN A 207 -7.56 29.28 2.52
N ILE A 208 -7.78 28.69 1.36
CA ILE A 208 -6.84 28.55 0.26
C ILE A 208 -7.49 29.01 -1.04
N ASP A 209 -6.69 29.30 -2.05
CA ASP A 209 -7.13 29.83 -3.32
C ASP A 209 -7.23 28.75 -4.41
N ALA A 210 -6.34 27.75 -4.36
CA ALA A 210 -6.34 26.58 -5.25
C ALA A 210 -5.78 25.36 -4.58
N GLY A 211 -6.01 24.17 -5.17
CA GLY A 211 -5.40 22.92 -4.74
C GLY A 211 -5.79 21.76 -5.64
N PRO A 212 -4.90 20.76 -5.82
CA PRO A 212 -5.18 19.57 -6.59
C PRO A 212 -6.07 18.62 -5.78
N ILE A 213 -7.18 18.24 -6.38
CA ILE A 213 -8.10 17.25 -5.83
C ILE A 213 -8.41 16.19 -6.90
N SER A 214 -8.72 14.98 -6.47
CA SER A 214 -9.03 13.84 -7.32
C SER A 214 -10.46 13.35 -7.09
N PRO A 215 -11.07 12.61 -8.05
CA PRO A 215 -12.36 11.97 -7.82
C PRO A 215 -12.34 11.03 -6.58
N PRO A 216 -13.42 11.02 -5.78
CA PRO A 216 -14.71 11.69 -5.98
C PRO A 216 -14.76 13.17 -5.60
N THR A 217 -13.71 13.72 -4.97
CA THR A 217 -13.69 15.09 -4.44
C THR A 217 -13.78 16.14 -5.54
N THR A 218 -13.21 15.87 -6.73
CA THR A 218 -13.29 16.74 -7.89
C THR A 218 -14.74 16.97 -8.31
N PHE A 219 -15.57 15.93 -8.36
CA PHE A 219 -16.99 16.07 -8.71
C PHE A 219 -17.75 16.91 -7.69
N ARG A 220 -17.43 16.76 -6.40
CA ARG A 220 -18.00 17.62 -5.35
C ARG A 220 -17.58 19.08 -5.51
N GLY A 221 -16.32 19.31 -5.87
CA GLY A 221 -15.82 20.67 -6.16
C GLY A 221 -16.52 21.31 -7.35
N ARG A 222 -16.73 20.57 -8.43
CA ARG A 222 -17.49 21.04 -9.61
C ARG A 222 -18.95 21.37 -9.24
N LYS A 223 -19.63 20.50 -8.47
CA LYS A 223 -21.00 20.77 -7.98
C LYS A 223 -21.06 21.99 -7.05
N ALA A 224 -19.98 22.30 -6.32
CA ALA A 224 -19.86 23.49 -5.48
C ALA A 224 -19.49 24.78 -6.25
N GLY A 225 -19.34 24.71 -7.58
CA GLY A 225 -19.05 25.86 -8.44
C GLY A 225 -17.58 26.30 -8.45
N LEU A 226 -16.66 25.49 -7.98
CA LEU A 226 -15.23 25.77 -8.08
C LEU A 226 -14.75 25.77 -9.53
N SER A 227 -13.76 26.59 -9.85
CA SER A 227 -13.10 26.62 -11.16
C SER A 227 -12.13 25.45 -11.29
N GLU A 228 -12.23 24.66 -12.35
CA GLU A 228 -11.22 23.67 -12.73
C GLU A 228 -10.23 24.36 -13.68
N LEU A 229 -9.02 24.66 -13.19
CA LEU A 229 -8.00 25.36 -13.97
C LEU A 229 -7.27 24.43 -14.94
N VAL A 230 -6.99 23.20 -14.51
CA VAL A 230 -6.30 22.16 -15.29
C VAL A 230 -6.81 20.80 -14.87
N ASN A 231 -7.15 19.95 -15.83
CA ASN A 231 -7.41 18.54 -15.60
C ASN A 231 -6.17 17.73 -15.99
N LEU A 232 -5.31 17.46 -15.02
CA LEU A 232 -4.05 16.74 -15.24
C LEU A 232 -4.25 15.29 -15.68
N ALA A 233 -5.38 14.68 -15.39
CA ALA A 233 -5.66 13.32 -15.84
C ALA A 233 -5.87 13.24 -17.36
N ARG A 234 -6.34 14.33 -17.99
CA ARG A 234 -6.60 14.43 -19.43
C ARG A 234 -5.48 15.17 -20.17
N GLU A 235 -4.95 16.20 -19.57
CA GLU A 235 -4.02 17.17 -20.20
C GLU A 235 -2.57 16.97 -19.77
N GLY A 236 -2.35 16.21 -18.68
CA GLY A 236 -1.02 15.98 -18.14
C GLY A 236 -0.21 14.94 -18.95
N PRO A 237 1.10 14.90 -18.72
CA PRO A 237 1.97 13.92 -19.36
C PRO A 237 1.75 12.51 -18.79
N GLU A 238 2.31 11.53 -19.47
CA GLU A 238 2.60 10.25 -18.84
C GLU A 238 3.49 10.50 -17.62
N PHE A 239 3.08 10.01 -16.45
CA PHE A 239 3.75 10.32 -15.19
C PHE A 239 3.54 9.18 -14.19
N ALA A 240 4.60 8.63 -13.61
CA ALA A 240 4.48 7.63 -12.55
C ALA A 240 3.92 8.31 -11.28
N SER A 241 2.58 8.30 -11.13
CA SER A 241 1.90 9.08 -10.11
C SER A 241 1.66 8.32 -8.81
N VAL A 242 1.19 7.07 -8.91
CA VAL A 242 0.97 6.20 -7.75
C VAL A 242 1.49 4.81 -8.07
N ALA A 243 2.23 4.23 -7.14
CA ALA A 243 2.75 2.87 -7.21
C ALA A 243 2.60 2.16 -5.86
N ILE A 244 2.70 0.83 -5.88
CA ILE A 244 2.82 0.01 -4.67
C ILE A 244 4.31 -0.17 -4.40
N GLY A 245 4.73 0.04 -3.15
CA GLY A 245 6.12 -0.13 -2.75
C GLY A 245 6.30 -0.84 -1.42
N SER A 246 7.53 -1.30 -1.20
CA SER A 246 7.97 -2.01 0.01
C SER A 246 9.46 -1.76 0.28
N PRO A 247 9.92 -1.78 1.54
CA PRO A 247 11.35 -1.78 1.85
C PRO A 247 12.06 -2.98 1.21
N ARG A 248 13.21 -2.78 0.61
CA ARG A 248 14.00 -3.88 -0.01
C ARG A 248 14.39 -4.96 1.01
N SER A 249 14.64 -4.56 2.26
CA SER A 249 14.86 -5.51 3.35
C SER A 249 13.65 -6.41 3.60
N TYR A 250 12.43 -5.82 3.62
CA TYR A 250 11.22 -6.62 3.78
C TYR A 250 11.01 -7.58 2.62
N ILE A 251 11.18 -7.10 1.38
CA ILE A 251 11.07 -7.92 0.17
C ILE A 251 12.01 -9.12 0.25
N LYS A 252 13.28 -8.89 0.63
CA LYS A 252 14.31 -9.94 0.70
C LYS A 252 13.93 -11.10 1.65
N PHE A 253 13.32 -10.79 2.79
CA PHE A 253 13.01 -11.80 3.81
C PHE A 253 11.57 -12.32 3.74
N ASN A 254 10.68 -11.69 2.95
CA ASN A 254 9.26 -12.01 2.88
C ASN A 254 8.76 -12.08 1.42
N GLU A 255 9.57 -12.63 0.54
CA GLU A 255 9.32 -12.63 -0.91
C GLU A 255 7.98 -13.26 -1.29
N ASP A 256 7.60 -14.37 -0.63
CA ASP A 256 6.33 -15.04 -0.88
C ASP A 256 5.12 -14.18 -0.45
N ILE A 257 5.22 -13.43 0.65
CA ILE A 257 4.18 -12.47 1.08
C ILE A 257 4.03 -11.37 0.02
N VAL A 258 5.16 -10.80 -0.44
CA VAL A 258 5.14 -9.72 -1.45
C VAL A 258 4.53 -10.21 -2.76
N ARG A 259 4.91 -11.40 -3.23
CA ARG A 259 4.36 -12.07 -4.42
C ARG A 259 2.84 -12.22 -4.32
N ARG A 260 2.34 -12.70 -3.20
CA ARG A 260 0.90 -12.87 -2.94
C ARG A 260 0.15 -11.55 -2.87
N VAL A 261 0.74 -10.50 -2.29
CA VAL A 261 0.14 -9.16 -2.26
C VAL A 261 0.06 -8.57 -3.66
N VAL A 262 1.13 -8.67 -4.47
CA VAL A 262 1.13 -8.17 -5.86
C VAL A 262 0.10 -8.95 -6.70
N ARG A 263 0.03 -10.28 -6.58
CA ARG A 263 -1.00 -11.10 -7.22
C ARG A 263 -2.41 -10.66 -6.80
N SER A 264 -2.63 -10.50 -5.51
CA SER A 264 -3.94 -10.07 -4.98
C SER A 264 -4.35 -8.71 -5.52
N TYR A 265 -3.40 -7.79 -5.64
CA TYR A 265 -3.65 -6.49 -6.25
C TYR A 265 -4.06 -6.61 -7.72
N VAL A 266 -3.35 -7.39 -8.52
CA VAL A 266 -3.68 -7.61 -9.95
C VAL A 266 -5.08 -8.23 -10.12
N GLU A 267 -5.39 -9.27 -9.34
CA GLU A 267 -6.72 -9.90 -9.34
C GLU A 267 -7.82 -8.91 -8.90
N ALA A 268 -7.53 -8.06 -7.91
CA ALA A 268 -8.46 -7.06 -7.40
C ALA A 268 -8.70 -5.91 -8.40
N VAL A 269 -7.69 -5.48 -9.12
CA VAL A 269 -7.86 -4.50 -10.21
C VAL A 269 -8.76 -5.08 -11.31
N HIS A 270 -8.55 -6.32 -11.71
CA HIS A 270 -9.45 -6.99 -12.64
C HIS A 270 -10.88 -7.03 -12.08
N ARG A 271 -11.05 -7.42 -10.83
CA ARG A 271 -12.36 -7.48 -10.16
C ARG A 271 -13.05 -6.13 -10.10
N PHE A 272 -12.30 -5.07 -9.76
CA PHE A 272 -12.80 -3.69 -9.78
C PHE A 272 -13.31 -3.28 -11.16
N LYS A 273 -12.54 -3.55 -12.21
CA LYS A 273 -12.88 -3.16 -13.58
C LYS A 273 -14.01 -3.96 -14.21
N THR A 274 -14.20 -5.22 -13.80
CA THR A 274 -15.19 -6.14 -14.40
C THR A 274 -16.46 -6.33 -13.57
N ASN A 275 -16.47 -5.85 -12.32
CA ASN A 275 -17.64 -5.91 -11.44
C ASN A 275 -17.96 -4.54 -10.83
N LYS A 276 -18.87 -3.84 -11.49
CA LYS A 276 -19.29 -2.50 -11.10
C LYS A 276 -19.87 -2.43 -9.68
N GLU A 277 -20.64 -3.43 -9.27
CA GLU A 277 -21.27 -3.48 -7.93
C GLU A 277 -20.21 -3.44 -6.82
N ILE A 278 -19.19 -4.31 -6.92
CA ILE A 278 -18.04 -4.31 -6.00
C ILE A 278 -17.30 -2.97 -6.06
N GLY A 279 -17.07 -2.44 -7.27
CA GLY A 279 -16.41 -1.15 -7.46
C GLY A 279 -17.14 -0.01 -6.73
N LEU A 280 -18.44 0.12 -6.94
CA LEU A 280 -19.26 1.14 -6.29
C LEU A 280 -19.34 0.95 -4.76
N LYS A 281 -19.47 -0.30 -4.29
CA LYS A 281 -19.51 -0.64 -2.87
C LYS A 281 -18.24 -0.21 -2.14
N VAL A 282 -17.05 -0.52 -2.67
CA VAL A 282 -15.80 -0.12 -2.03
C VAL A 282 -15.58 1.38 -2.11
N LEU A 283 -15.92 2.02 -3.24
CA LEU A 283 -15.87 3.47 -3.36
C LEU A 283 -16.74 4.14 -2.30
N GLN A 284 -18.00 3.73 -2.16
CA GLN A 284 -18.91 4.26 -1.15
C GLN A 284 -18.35 4.12 0.26
N LYS A 285 -17.90 2.91 0.61
CA LYS A 285 -17.38 2.58 1.95
C LYS A 285 -16.18 3.44 2.33
N TYR A 286 -15.17 3.49 1.47
CA TYR A 286 -13.87 4.10 1.79
C TYR A 286 -13.81 5.60 1.53
N THR A 287 -14.59 6.11 0.56
CA THR A 287 -14.65 7.55 0.29
C THR A 287 -15.76 8.26 1.08
N ARG A 288 -16.68 7.49 1.68
CA ARG A 288 -17.87 8.00 2.40
C ARG A 288 -18.76 8.91 1.54
N VAL A 289 -18.75 8.70 0.24
CA VAL A 289 -19.63 9.39 -0.70
C VAL A 289 -20.89 8.54 -0.87
N ASN A 290 -22.07 9.15 -0.68
CA ASN A 290 -23.37 8.48 -0.81
C ASN A 290 -24.15 8.97 -2.04
N ASP A 291 -23.65 9.98 -2.77
CA ASP A 291 -24.25 10.47 -4.01
C ASP A 291 -23.99 9.45 -5.14
N PRO A 292 -25.03 8.77 -5.66
CA PRO A 292 -24.86 7.73 -6.68
C PRO A 292 -24.23 8.24 -7.97
N GLU A 293 -24.56 9.47 -8.36
CA GLU A 293 -24.03 10.10 -9.57
C GLU A 293 -22.51 10.34 -9.46
N ILE A 294 -22.07 10.82 -8.29
CA ILE A 294 -20.63 11.02 -8.01
C ILE A 294 -19.90 9.69 -7.95
N LEU A 295 -20.50 8.65 -7.33
CA LEU A 295 -19.89 7.32 -7.27
C LEU A 295 -19.74 6.71 -8.67
N GLU A 296 -20.80 6.80 -9.48
CA GLU A 296 -20.81 6.29 -10.86
C GLU A 296 -19.75 6.99 -11.73
N ALA A 297 -19.71 8.32 -11.67
CA ALA A 297 -18.74 9.12 -12.42
C ALA A 297 -17.30 8.80 -11.95
N THR A 298 -17.09 8.65 -10.64
CA THR A 298 -15.80 8.26 -10.08
C THR A 298 -15.37 6.88 -10.56
N TYR A 299 -16.26 5.90 -10.49
CA TYR A 299 -15.98 4.54 -10.95
C TYR A 299 -15.59 4.56 -12.44
N THR A 300 -16.39 5.23 -13.28
CA THR A 300 -16.18 5.31 -14.73
C THR A 300 -14.81 5.93 -15.06
N GLU A 301 -14.42 7.05 -14.43
CA GLU A 301 -13.10 7.64 -14.68
C GLU A 301 -11.95 6.71 -14.27
N TYR A 302 -12.09 5.99 -13.16
CA TYR A 302 -11.01 5.11 -12.68
C TYR A 302 -10.90 3.78 -13.42
N LEU A 303 -11.88 3.40 -14.25
CA LEU A 303 -11.70 2.30 -15.20
C LEU A 303 -10.53 2.57 -16.17
N ASP A 304 -10.31 3.84 -16.53
CA ASP A 304 -9.23 4.25 -17.44
C ASP A 304 -7.94 4.62 -16.69
N TYR A 305 -8.05 5.09 -15.43
CA TYR A 305 -6.88 5.60 -14.70
C TYR A 305 -6.05 4.51 -14.04
N ILE A 306 -6.69 3.43 -13.57
CA ILE A 306 -5.98 2.31 -12.95
C ILE A 306 -5.41 1.41 -14.04
N GLU A 307 -4.12 1.10 -13.95
CA GLU A 307 -3.44 0.24 -14.91
C GLU A 307 -3.95 -1.21 -14.84
N SER A 308 -4.35 -1.77 -15.98
CA SER A 308 -4.78 -3.19 -16.07
C SER A 308 -3.62 -4.15 -15.95
N ILE A 309 -2.46 -3.79 -16.52
CA ILE A 309 -1.18 -4.47 -16.37
C ILE A 309 -0.27 -3.46 -15.66
N PRO A 310 -0.05 -3.63 -14.36
CA PRO A 310 0.39 -2.53 -13.50
C PRO A 310 1.92 -2.38 -13.46
N TYR A 311 2.58 -2.28 -14.61
CA TYR A 311 3.97 -1.83 -14.63
C TYR A 311 4.06 -0.33 -14.33
N VAL A 312 5.09 0.06 -13.56
CA VAL A 312 5.40 1.47 -13.34
C VAL A 312 5.95 2.06 -14.63
N SER A 313 5.43 3.19 -15.08
CA SER A 313 5.93 3.88 -16.27
C SER A 313 7.39 4.32 -16.11
N LYS A 314 8.30 3.71 -16.87
CA LYS A 314 9.70 4.12 -16.92
C LYS A 314 9.84 5.56 -17.44
N LYS A 315 9.09 5.92 -18.49
CA LYS A 315 9.05 7.28 -19.04
C LYS A 315 8.58 8.29 -17.98
N GLY A 316 7.52 7.93 -17.22
CA GLY A 316 7.08 8.76 -16.10
C GLY A 316 8.13 8.92 -15.00
N MET A 317 8.91 7.87 -14.72
CA MET A 317 10.05 7.93 -13.79
C MET A 317 11.20 8.80 -14.31
N GLU A 318 11.51 8.73 -15.61
CA GLU A 318 12.53 9.57 -16.26
C GLU A 318 12.19 11.06 -16.16
N ILE A 319 10.90 11.42 -16.33
CA ILE A 319 10.43 12.81 -16.12
C ILE A 319 10.72 13.25 -14.68
N ILE A 320 10.38 12.42 -13.70
CA ILE A 320 10.62 12.71 -12.28
C ILE A 320 12.11 12.90 -12.00
N LEU A 321 12.96 12.00 -12.53
CA LEU A 321 14.41 12.08 -12.36
C LEU A 321 14.98 13.33 -13.02
N GLY A 322 14.51 13.70 -14.22
CA GLY A 322 14.88 14.94 -14.91
C GLY A 322 14.57 16.20 -14.10
N GLU A 323 13.37 16.29 -13.52
CA GLU A 323 12.99 17.40 -12.65
C GLU A 323 13.83 17.45 -11.35
N LEU A 324 14.11 16.29 -10.76
CA LEU A 324 14.94 16.21 -9.55
C LEU A 324 16.40 16.56 -9.81
N ALA A 325 16.93 16.29 -11.01
CA ALA A 325 18.32 16.54 -11.41
C ALA A 325 18.73 18.02 -11.34
N GLU A 326 17.77 18.94 -11.35
CA GLU A 326 18.01 20.37 -11.15
C GLU A 326 18.58 20.68 -9.75
N LYS A 327 18.14 19.95 -8.73
CA LYS A 327 18.43 20.20 -7.31
C LYS A 327 19.16 19.07 -6.60
N GLU A 328 19.07 17.85 -7.13
CA GLU A 328 19.63 16.63 -6.53
C GLU A 328 20.64 15.99 -7.50
N PRO A 329 21.96 16.12 -7.24
CA PRO A 329 22.99 15.58 -8.14
C PRO A 329 22.89 14.08 -8.38
N LYS A 330 22.42 13.31 -7.40
CA LYS A 330 22.23 11.85 -7.54
C LYS A 330 21.22 11.49 -8.63
N ALA A 331 20.21 12.36 -8.85
CA ALA A 331 19.20 12.12 -9.87
C ALA A 331 19.75 12.14 -11.31
N ARG A 332 20.88 12.83 -11.55
CA ARG A 332 21.53 12.89 -12.88
C ARG A 332 22.10 11.54 -13.35
N GLN A 333 22.42 10.66 -12.40
CA GLN A 333 23.03 9.35 -12.68
C GLN A 333 22.07 8.20 -12.43
N ALA A 334 20.93 8.46 -11.79
CA ALA A 334 19.95 7.46 -11.45
C ALA A 334 19.11 7.06 -12.67
N ARG A 335 18.71 5.80 -12.70
CA ARG A 335 17.83 5.25 -13.72
C ARG A 335 16.53 4.76 -13.06
N PRO A 336 15.41 4.69 -13.79
CA PRO A 336 14.17 4.13 -13.27
C PRO A 336 14.32 2.78 -12.57
N GLU A 337 15.15 1.88 -13.15
CA GLU A 337 15.40 0.53 -12.64
C GLU A 337 16.00 0.50 -11.23
N ASP A 338 16.71 1.55 -10.83
CA ASP A 338 17.29 1.64 -9.48
C ASP A 338 16.23 1.70 -8.37
N PHE A 339 15.00 2.04 -8.73
CA PHE A 339 13.86 2.18 -7.81
C PHE A 339 12.78 1.14 -8.00
N LEU A 340 12.85 0.31 -9.04
CA LEU A 340 11.84 -0.68 -9.38
C LEU A 340 12.24 -2.08 -8.92
N ASP A 341 11.24 -2.91 -8.65
CA ASP A 341 11.35 -4.36 -8.52
C ASP A 341 10.14 -5.02 -9.20
N ALA A 342 10.19 -5.09 -10.53
CA ALA A 342 9.09 -5.59 -11.34
C ALA A 342 9.02 -7.13 -11.42
N ARG A 343 9.99 -7.88 -10.83
CA ARG A 343 10.09 -9.33 -10.98
C ARG A 343 8.81 -10.09 -10.61
N PHE A 344 8.04 -9.59 -9.66
CA PHE A 344 6.76 -10.21 -9.26
C PHE A 344 5.69 -10.08 -10.36
N LEU A 345 5.67 -8.98 -11.09
CA LEU A 345 4.81 -8.81 -12.26
C LEU A 345 5.29 -9.67 -13.43
N ASP A 346 6.61 -9.73 -13.65
CA ASP A 346 7.22 -10.58 -14.69
C ASP A 346 6.93 -12.08 -14.44
N GLU A 347 6.87 -12.50 -13.16
CA GLU A 347 6.45 -13.86 -12.78
C GLU A 347 4.98 -14.10 -13.13
N LEU A 348 4.08 -13.17 -12.78
CA LEU A 348 2.65 -13.28 -13.10
C LEU A 348 2.40 -13.28 -14.61
N GLU A 349 3.17 -12.53 -15.38
CA GLU A 349 3.11 -12.55 -16.85
C GLU A 349 3.54 -13.89 -17.40
N ARG A 350 4.68 -14.44 -16.93
CA ARG A 350 5.17 -15.79 -17.33
C ARG A 350 4.21 -16.91 -16.96
N GLU A 351 3.49 -16.78 -15.84
CA GLU A 351 2.42 -17.69 -15.42
C GLU A 351 1.14 -17.55 -16.29
N GLY A 352 1.07 -16.57 -17.17
CA GLY A 352 -0.07 -16.28 -18.01
C GLY A 352 -1.26 -15.64 -17.29
N LEU A 353 -1.05 -15.06 -16.08
CA LEU A 353 -2.14 -14.46 -15.32
C LEU A 353 -2.78 -13.29 -16.08
N PHE A 354 -1.99 -12.40 -16.68
CA PHE A 354 -2.54 -11.28 -17.45
C PHE A 354 -3.36 -11.75 -18.65
N LYS A 355 -2.87 -12.78 -19.37
CA LYS A 355 -3.64 -13.39 -20.46
C LYS A 355 -4.96 -13.99 -19.98
N LYS A 356 -4.94 -14.67 -18.83
CA LYS A 356 -6.14 -15.26 -18.21
C LYS A 356 -7.17 -14.19 -17.79
N LEU A 357 -6.72 -13.07 -17.23
CA LEU A 357 -7.60 -12.03 -16.73
C LEU A 357 -8.12 -11.12 -17.86
N TRP A 358 -7.27 -10.74 -18.81
CA TRP A 358 -7.57 -9.70 -19.79
C TRP A 358 -7.71 -10.19 -21.22
N GLY A 359 -7.45 -11.46 -21.50
CA GLY A 359 -7.50 -12.04 -22.85
C GLY A 359 -6.37 -11.58 -23.77
N ARG A 360 -5.29 -11.03 -23.22
CA ARG A 360 -4.18 -10.42 -23.97
C ARG A 360 -2.86 -11.10 -23.70
#